data_ecd597638e900ac15de9a9e233e611a4
#
_entry.id   ecd597638e900ac15de9a9e233e611a4
#
_cell.length_a   1.000
_cell.length_b   1.000
_cell.length_c   1.000
_cell.angle_alpha   90.00
_cell.angle_beta   90.00
_cell.angle_gamma   90.00
#
_symmetry.space_group_name_H-M   'P 1'
#
loop_
_entity.id
_entity.type
_entity.pdbx_description
1 polymer ?
#
loop_
_entity_poly.entity_id
_entity_poly.type
_entity_poly.pdbx_seq_one_letter_code
_entity_poly.pdbx_strand_id
1 'polypeptide(L)'
;MTRITSFIILFLLAGSLHADEGMWLLNQPPRELLKTKYDFDLTDAWLNKAMKASIRFNNGGSGSFVSPNGLAITNHHIGSDSLQKLSDKTRDLYRDGFLAKTQAEELKCPDLELNVLQEIIDVTKDVQAAVKPEMKPADALAARKAIMAKLTKDSQAKTGLRSDIVTLYHGARYHLYRYKKYTDVRLVMAPEQGIAFFGGDADNFEYPRYNLDVCFFRVYEIGKPI
;
A
#
# COMPACT_ATOMS: atom_id res chain seq x y z
N MET A 1 -41.33 -35.74 0.00
CA MET A 1 -41.53 -34.31 -0.40
C MET A 1 -40.92 -33.32 0.60
N THR A 2 -40.78 -33.62 1.89
CA THR A 2 -40.26 -32.68 2.92
C THR A 2 -38.77 -32.30 2.82
N ARG A 3 -37.91 -33.13 2.23
CA ARG A 3 -36.46 -32.83 2.11
C ARG A 3 -36.10 -31.85 0.98
N ILE A 4 -36.90 -31.82 -0.09
CA ILE A 4 -36.69 -30.88 -1.20
C ILE A 4 -37.15 -29.47 -0.83
N THR A 5 -38.22 -29.36 -0.03
CA THR A 5 -38.75 -28.07 0.43
C THR A 5 -37.77 -27.37 1.39
N SER A 6 -37.05 -28.13 2.24
CA SER A 6 -36.02 -27.59 3.12
C SER A 6 -34.79 -27.04 2.36
N PHE A 7 -34.41 -27.66 1.24
CA PHE A 7 -33.31 -27.17 0.40
C PHE A 7 -33.68 -25.88 -0.36
N ILE A 8 -34.93 -25.76 -0.81
CA ILE A 8 -35.42 -24.56 -1.50
C ILE A 8 -35.50 -23.36 -0.55
N ILE A 9 -35.93 -23.58 0.71
CA ILE A 9 -35.98 -22.52 1.74
C ILE A 9 -34.58 -22.05 2.10
N LEU A 10 -33.58 -22.92 2.16
CA LEU A 10 -32.18 -22.52 2.42
C LEU A 10 -31.58 -21.70 1.28
N PHE A 11 -31.98 -21.97 0.02
CA PHE A 11 -31.53 -21.19 -1.15
C PHE A 11 -32.20 -19.83 -1.27
N LEU A 12 -33.44 -19.68 -0.76
CA LEU A 12 -34.17 -18.40 -0.72
C LEU A 12 -33.69 -17.45 0.40
N LEU A 13 -32.96 -18.00 1.40
CA LEU A 13 -32.35 -17.23 2.49
C LEU A 13 -30.91 -16.76 2.16
N ALA A 14 -30.35 -17.19 1.02
CA ALA A 14 -29.13 -16.61 0.48
C ALA A 14 -29.46 -15.24 -0.10
N GLY A 15 -29.68 -14.27 0.77
CA GLY A 15 -29.74 -12.85 0.37
C GLY A 15 -28.53 -12.55 -0.50
N SER A 16 -28.75 -11.97 -1.67
CA SER A 16 -27.69 -11.53 -2.56
C SER A 16 -26.78 -10.58 -1.79
N LEU A 17 -25.60 -11.07 -1.40
CA LEU A 17 -24.53 -10.24 -0.86
C LEU A 17 -24.05 -9.35 -2.00
N HIS A 18 -24.66 -8.20 -2.15
CA HIS A 18 -24.19 -7.19 -3.07
C HIS A 18 -23.04 -6.44 -2.40
N ALA A 19 -21.83 -6.65 -2.89
CA ALA A 19 -20.72 -5.75 -2.58
C ALA A 19 -20.92 -4.42 -3.29
N ASP A 20 -20.54 -3.33 -2.66
CA ASP A 20 -20.54 -2.03 -3.34
C ASP A 20 -19.46 -2.01 -4.41
N GLU A 21 -19.82 -1.54 -5.58
CA GLU A 21 -18.88 -1.34 -6.68
C GLU A 21 -18.09 -0.04 -6.50
N GLY A 22 -16.85 -0.07 -6.94
CA GLY A 22 -16.02 1.11 -7.06
C GLY A 22 -14.67 0.99 -6.35
N MET A 23 -13.68 1.64 -6.95
CA MET A 23 -12.36 1.88 -6.36
C MET A 23 -12.24 3.37 -6.08
N TRP A 24 -12.42 3.73 -4.81
CA TRP A 24 -12.50 5.12 -4.39
C TRP A 24 -11.11 5.68 -4.09
N LEU A 25 -10.84 6.89 -4.56
CA LEU A 25 -9.64 7.60 -4.17
C LEU A 25 -9.72 8.00 -2.69
N LEU A 26 -8.60 7.90 -1.96
CA LEU A 26 -8.56 8.21 -0.54
C LEU A 26 -9.03 9.65 -0.23
N ASN A 27 -8.72 10.60 -1.12
CA ASN A 27 -9.15 12.00 -1.00
C ASN A 27 -10.55 12.28 -1.58
N GLN A 28 -11.24 11.27 -2.12
CA GLN A 28 -12.60 11.36 -2.65
C GLN A 28 -13.42 10.13 -2.27
N PRO A 29 -13.55 9.81 -0.97
CA PRO A 29 -14.31 8.65 -0.52
C PRO A 29 -15.82 8.91 -0.64
N PRO A 30 -16.64 7.86 -0.78
CA PRO A 30 -18.10 7.99 -0.90
C PRO A 30 -18.75 8.19 0.48
N ARG A 31 -18.51 9.33 1.11
CA ARG A 31 -18.92 9.61 2.50
C ARG A 31 -20.43 9.44 2.73
N GLU A 32 -21.24 9.93 1.79
CA GLU A 32 -22.71 9.83 1.86
C GLU A 32 -23.17 8.37 1.84
N LEU A 33 -22.61 7.56 0.93
CA LEU A 33 -22.87 6.13 0.85
C LEU A 33 -22.49 5.41 2.15
N LEU A 34 -21.31 5.71 2.68
CA LEU A 34 -20.83 5.09 3.92
C LEU A 34 -21.71 5.43 5.11
N LYS A 35 -22.19 6.67 5.19
CA LYS A 35 -23.08 7.13 6.25
C LYS A 35 -24.48 6.52 6.13
N THR A 36 -25.05 6.55 4.95
CA THR A 36 -26.46 6.13 4.76
C THR A 36 -26.62 4.60 4.75
N LYS A 37 -25.66 3.88 4.16
CA LYS A 37 -25.76 2.43 4.01
C LYS A 37 -25.15 1.65 5.18
N TYR A 38 -24.08 2.18 5.77
CA TYR A 38 -23.29 1.48 6.80
C TYR A 38 -23.26 2.16 8.16
N ASP A 39 -23.97 3.29 8.33
CA ASP A 39 -23.96 4.13 9.53
C ASP A 39 -22.52 4.47 9.97
N PHE A 40 -21.64 4.68 8.98
CA PHE A 40 -20.25 4.99 9.20
C PHE A 40 -19.93 6.43 8.82
N ASP A 41 -19.68 7.27 9.84
CA ASP A 41 -19.26 8.66 9.65
C ASP A 41 -17.75 8.75 9.41
N LEU A 42 -17.36 8.78 8.13
CA LEU A 42 -15.97 8.85 7.72
C LEU A 42 -15.40 10.26 7.91
N THR A 43 -14.70 10.48 9.02
CA THR A 43 -14.08 11.77 9.36
C THR A 43 -12.75 11.99 8.65
N ASP A 44 -12.33 13.26 8.48
CA ASP A 44 -10.99 13.60 7.97
C ASP A 44 -9.87 13.10 8.87
N ALA A 45 -10.10 13.06 10.19
CA ALA A 45 -9.15 12.51 11.15
C ALA A 45 -8.90 11.02 10.91
N TRP A 46 -9.97 10.25 10.64
CA TRP A 46 -9.88 8.82 10.30
C TRP A 46 -9.11 8.62 8.99
N LEU A 47 -9.47 9.37 7.93
CA LEU A 47 -8.78 9.31 6.64
C LEU A 47 -7.29 9.64 6.76
N ASN A 48 -6.95 10.68 7.51
CA ASN A 48 -5.58 11.09 7.75
C ASN A 48 -4.78 10.01 8.49
N LYS A 49 -5.40 9.37 9.49
CA LYS A 49 -4.82 8.25 10.21
C LYS A 49 -4.60 7.05 9.29
N ALA A 50 -5.60 6.65 8.50
CA ALA A 50 -5.50 5.55 7.56
C ALA A 50 -4.42 5.80 6.50
N MET A 51 -4.37 7.02 5.93
CA MET A 51 -3.36 7.44 4.97
C MET A 51 -1.94 7.31 5.52
N LYS A 52 -1.71 7.83 6.74
CA LYS A 52 -0.39 7.84 7.38
C LYS A 52 0.00 6.50 7.99
N ALA A 53 -0.96 5.62 8.26
CA ALA A 53 -0.68 4.25 8.66
C ALA A 53 -0.33 3.33 7.48
N SER A 54 -0.81 3.66 6.28
CA SER A 54 -0.58 2.86 5.07
C SER A 54 0.82 3.10 4.50
N ILE A 55 1.47 2.02 4.11
CA ILE A 55 2.85 2.02 3.62
C ILE A 55 2.89 1.44 2.20
N ARG A 56 3.63 2.10 1.31
CA ARG A 56 4.01 1.58 0.00
C ARG A 56 5.49 1.18 0.05
N PHE A 57 5.78 -0.06 -0.19
CA PHE A 57 7.14 -0.59 -0.33
C PHE A 57 7.68 -0.28 -1.73
N ASN A 58 8.99 -0.01 -1.85
CA ASN A 58 9.62 0.29 -3.14
C ASN A 58 9.69 -0.92 -4.09
N ASN A 59 9.62 -2.13 -3.56
CA ASN A 59 9.59 -3.38 -4.32
C ASN A 59 8.18 -3.83 -4.76
N GLY A 60 7.17 -2.96 -4.64
CA GLY A 60 5.83 -3.17 -5.19
C GLY A 60 4.75 -3.60 -4.19
N GLY A 61 5.12 -3.84 -2.94
CA GLY A 61 4.17 -4.24 -1.92
C GLY A 61 3.52 -3.09 -1.15
N SER A 62 2.54 -3.43 -0.34
CA SER A 62 1.89 -2.55 0.63
C SER A 62 2.01 -3.13 2.04
N GLY A 63 1.83 -2.28 3.03
CA GLY A 63 1.81 -2.66 4.44
C GLY A 63 1.16 -1.58 5.29
N SER A 64 1.24 -1.74 6.59
CA SER A 64 0.71 -0.77 7.54
C SER A 64 1.56 -0.68 8.79
N PHE A 65 1.64 0.52 9.39
CA PHE A 65 2.11 0.65 10.76
C PHE A 65 1.10 0.06 11.73
N VAL A 66 1.59 -0.78 12.64
CA VAL A 66 0.77 -1.50 13.64
C VAL A 66 1.16 -1.17 15.08
N SER A 67 2.10 -0.24 15.26
CA SER A 67 2.49 0.25 16.58
C SER A 67 2.94 1.71 16.55
N PRO A 68 2.94 2.39 17.69
CA PRO A 68 3.40 3.78 17.80
C PRO A 68 4.93 3.92 17.70
N ASN A 69 5.69 2.81 17.69
CA ASN A 69 7.15 2.80 17.59
C ASN A 69 7.64 2.20 16.26
N GLY A 70 6.96 2.51 15.17
CA GLY A 70 7.39 2.24 13.81
C GLY A 70 7.34 0.77 13.36
N LEU A 71 6.67 -0.12 14.11
CA LEU A 71 6.48 -1.50 13.66
C LEU A 71 5.51 -1.54 12.48
N ALA A 72 5.94 -2.12 11.37
CA ALA A 72 5.20 -2.26 10.13
C ALA A 72 4.95 -3.73 9.81
N ILE A 73 3.74 -4.05 9.38
CA ILE A 73 3.35 -5.37 8.88
C ILE A 73 3.21 -5.34 7.36
N THR A 74 3.64 -6.41 6.73
CA THR A 74 3.44 -6.68 5.29
C THR A 74 3.39 -8.18 5.05
N ASN A 75 3.32 -8.62 3.80
CA ASN A 75 3.38 -10.03 3.43
C ASN A 75 4.83 -10.56 3.46
N HIS A 76 4.99 -11.87 3.70
CA HIS A 76 6.29 -12.53 3.63
C HIS A 76 6.91 -12.42 2.24
N HIS A 77 6.12 -12.62 1.17
CA HIS A 77 6.61 -12.51 -0.20
C HIS A 77 7.11 -11.10 -0.55
N ILE A 78 6.58 -10.03 0.10
CA ILE A 78 7.12 -8.67 -0.03
C ILE A 78 8.46 -8.53 0.69
N GLY A 79 8.63 -9.24 1.81
CA GLY A 79 9.90 -9.29 2.57
C GLY A 79 10.97 -10.20 1.97
N SER A 80 10.62 -11.07 1.03
CA SER A 80 11.48 -12.15 0.55
C SER A 80 12.83 -11.70 0.00
N ASP A 81 12.87 -10.61 -0.78
CA ASP A 81 14.12 -10.01 -1.29
C ASP A 81 15.05 -9.56 -0.14
N SER A 82 14.51 -8.96 0.90
CA SER A 82 15.28 -8.57 2.09
C SER A 82 15.77 -9.79 2.86
N LEU A 83 14.96 -10.84 3.01
CA LEU A 83 15.38 -12.09 3.66
C LEU A 83 16.54 -12.74 2.91
N GLN A 84 16.46 -12.81 1.58
CA GLN A 84 17.55 -13.36 0.75
C GLN A 84 18.81 -12.53 0.85
N LYS A 85 18.73 -11.19 0.79
CA LYS A 85 19.89 -10.29 0.91
C LYS A 85 20.56 -10.32 2.28
N LEU A 86 19.81 -10.63 3.34
CA LEU A 86 20.31 -10.75 4.70
C LEU A 86 20.79 -12.17 5.04
N SER A 87 20.52 -13.15 4.18
CA SER A 87 21.00 -14.52 4.31
C SER A 87 22.45 -14.64 3.89
N ASP A 88 23.17 -15.59 4.49
CA ASP A 88 24.55 -15.94 4.15
C ASP A 88 24.76 -17.47 4.13
N LYS A 89 26.00 -17.93 3.98
CA LYS A 89 26.34 -19.36 3.92
C LYS A 89 26.02 -20.13 5.19
N THR A 90 25.89 -19.44 6.32
CA THR A 90 25.69 -20.05 7.65
C THR A 90 24.23 -19.92 8.12
N ARG A 91 23.48 -19.01 7.54
CA ARG A 91 22.12 -18.66 7.98
C ARG A 91 21.23 -18.28 6.80
N ASP A 92 20.26 -19.11 6.52
CA ASP A 92 19.25 -18.88 5.47
C ASP A 92 17.95 -18.34 6.10
N LEU A 93 17.84 -17.01 6.16
CA LEU A 93 16.67 -16.36 6.79
C LEU A 93 15.39 -16.55 5.98
N TYR A 94 15.51 -16.75 4.67
CA TYR A 94 14.34 -17.01 3.84
C TYR A 94 13.74 -18.38 4.11
N ARG A 95 14.60 -19.42 4.19
CA ARG A 95 14.19 -20.80 4.47
C ARG A 95 13.76 -20.98 5.93
N ASP A 96 14.59 -20.51 6.87
CA ASP A 96 14.49 -20.85 8.29
C ASP A 96 13.70 -19.84 9.12
N GLY A 97 13.35 -18.68 8.52
CA GLY A 97 12.71 -17.58 9.22
C GLY A 97 13.65 -16.75 10.10
N PHE A 98 13.08 -15.72 10.71
CA PHE A 98 13.81 -14.81 11.58
C PHE A 98 12.90 -14.22 12.66
N LEU A 99 13.42 -14.06 13.86
CA LEU A 99 12.79 -13.32 14.96
C LEU A 99 13.83 -12.56 15.77
N ALA A 100 13.77 -11.24 15.75
CA ALA A 100 14.51 -10.37 16.67
C ALA A 100 13.78 -10.33 18.03
N LYS A 101 14.43 -10.75 19.10
CA LYS A 101 13.88 -10.69 20.47
C LYS A 101 14.02 -9.29 21.07
N THR A 102 14.96 -8.50 20.57
CA THR A 102 15.26 -7.14 21.00
C THR A 102 15.49 -6.24 19.78
N GLN A 103 15.36 -4.93 19.95
CA GLN A 103 15.65 -3.96 18.89
C GLN A 103 17.12 -4.01 18.40
N ALA A 104 18.04 -4.43 19.26
CA ALA A 104 19.46 -4.58 18.90
C ALA A 104 19.70 -5.74 17.93
N GLU A 105 18.80 -6.72 17.89
CA GLU A 105 18.87 -7.86 16.98
C GLU A 105 18.20 -7.61 15.63
N GLU A 106 17.46 -6.49 15.49
CA GLU A 106 16.79 -6.14 14.25
C GLU A 106 17.79 -5.86 13.13
N LEU A 107 17.63 -6.52 11.99
CA LEU A 107 18.60 -6.48 10.89
C LEU A 107 18.24 -5.40 9.87
N LYS A 108 19.14 -4.46 9.63
CA LYS A 108 18.95 -3.41 8.62
C LYS A 108 18.87 -4.01 7.23
N CYS A 109 17.78 -3.76 6.54
CA CYS A 109 17.55 -4.25 5.19
C CYS A 109 18.24 -3.33 4.18
N PRO A 110 19.13 -3.88 3.31
CA PRO A 110 19.71 -3.13 2.21
C PRO A 110 18.62 -2.79 1.17
N ASP A 111 18.68 -1.59 0.60
CA ASP A 111 17.82 -1.11 -0.51
C ASP A 111 16.31 -1.13 -0.27
N LEU A 112 15.86 -1.44 0.94
CA LEU A 112 14.45 -1.38 1.28
C LEU A 112 14.03 0.05 1.63
N GLU A 113 13.01 0.53 0.95
CA GLU A 113 12.45 1.86 1.12
C GLU A 113 10.94 1.78 1.38
N LEU A 114 10.48 2.43 2.44
CA LEU A 114 9.07 2.57 2.77
C LEU A 114 8.62 4.01 2.50
N ASN A 115 7.52 4.14 1.77
CA ASN A 115 6.94 5.42 1.40
C ASN A 115 5.56 5.57 2.05
N VAL A 116 5.39 6.62 2.86
CA VAL A 116 4.17 6.92 3.60
C VAL A 116 3.54 8.17 3.04
N LEU A 117 2.34 8.04 2.49
CA LEU A 117 1.61 9.15 1.88
C LEU A 117 1.27 10.21 2.93
N GLN A 118 1.65 11.46 2.66
CA GLN A 118 1.41 12.60 3.55
C GLN A 118 0.31 13.51 3.03
N GLU A 119 0.21 13.67 1.72
CA GLU A 119 -0.69 14.62 1.08
C GLU A 119 -1.02 14.23 -0.35
N ILE A 120 -2.24 14.51 -0.77
CA ILE A 120 -2.72 14.37 -2.16
C ILE A 120 -3.23 15.74 -2.61
N ILE A 121 -2.66 16.28 -3.69
CA ILE A 121 -3.01 17.58 -4.26
C ILE A 121 -3.54 17.38 -5.68
N ASP A 122 -4.72 17.89 -5.99
CA ASP A 122 -5.23 17.90 -7.36
C ASP A 122 -4.50 18.98 -8.18
N VAL A 123 -3.72 18.55 -9.18
CA VAL A 123 -2.97 19.40 -10.11
C VAL A 123 -3.51 19.29 -11.54
N THR A 124 -4.74 18.81 -11.69
CA THR A 124 -5.37 18.59 -13.00
C THR A 124 -5.39 19.85 -13.84
N LYS A 125 -5.78 20.99 -13.23
CA LYS A 125 -5.85 22.27 -13.94
C LYS A 125 -4.48 22.71 -14.47
N ASP A 126 -3.41 22.56 -13.67
CA ASP A 126 -2.06 22.93 -14.07
C ASP A 126 -1.56 22.09 -15.24
N VAL A 127 -1.81 20.77 -15.20
CA VAL A 127 -1.41 19.85 -16.27
C VAL A 127 -2.22 20.09 -17.54
N GLN A 128 -3.52 20.31 -17.43
CA GLN A 128 -4.39 20.57 -18.58
C GLN A 128 -4.07 21.93 -19.23
N ALA A 129 -3.79 22.96 -18.46
CA ALA A 129 -3.44 24.29 -18.98
C ALA A 129 -2.13 24.32 -19.79
N ALA A 130 -1.26 23.34 -19.61
CA ALA A 130 -0.03 23.21 -20.38
C ALA A 130 -0.26 22.71 -21.82
N VAL A 131 -1.45 22.15 -22.10
CA VAL A 131 -1.81 21.62 -23.41
C VAL A 131 -2.77 22.59 -24.10
N LYS A 132 -2.37 23.15 -25.23
CA LYS A 132 -3.20 24.05 -26.02
C LYS A 132 -3.98 23.26 -27.07
N PRO A 133 -5.19 23.72 -27.45
CA PRO A 133 -6.04 23.03 -28.43
C PRO A 133 -5.40 22.76 -29.78
N GLU A 134 -4.48 23.66 -30.23
CA GLU A 134 -3.78 23.59 -31.53
C GLU A 134 -2.57 22.65 -31.54
N MET A 135 -2.18 22.08 -30.40
CA MET A 135 -1.03 21.19 -30.32
C MET A 135 -1.27 19.86 -31.02
N LYS A 136 -0.26 19.40 -31.77
CA LYS A 136 -0.27 18.01 -32.26
C LYS A 136 -0.15 17.03 -31.11
N PRO A 137 -0.63 15.80 -31.27
CA PRO A 137 -0.61 14.80 -30.19
C PRO A 137 0.75 14.59 -29.52
N ALA A 138 1.84 14.58 -30.31
CA ALA A 138 3.20 14.43 -29.79
C ALA A 138 3.62 15.63 -28.90
N ASP A 139 3.32 16.86 -29.37
CA ASP A 139 3.65 18.10 -28.65
C ASP A 139 2.82 18.21 -27.35
N ALA A 140 1.54 17.85 -27.42
CA ALA A 140 0.67 17.79 -26.25
C ALA A 140 1.17 16.77 -25.19
N LEU A 141 1.66 15.61 -25.63
CA LEU A 141 2.27 14.63 -24.73
C LEU A 141 3.55 15.17 -24.10
N ALA A 142 4.42 15.80 -24.90
CA ALA A 142 5.66 16.42 -24.41
C ALA A 142 5.36 17.51 -23.37
N ALA A 143 4.39 18.40 -23.66
CA ALA A 143 3.96 19.47 -22.76
C ALA A 143 3.45 18.91 -21.41
N ARG A 144 2.61 17.85 -21.44
CA ARG A 144 2.16 17.18 -20.20
C ARG A 144 3.34 16.63 -19.40
N LYS A 145 4.24 15.89 -20.04
CA LYS A 145 5.42 15.34 -19.34
C LYS A 145 6.28 16.44 -18.73
N ALA A 146 6.50 17.54 -19.45
CA ALA A 146 7.31 18.65 -18.96
C ALA A 146 6.69 19.33 -17.73
N ILE A 147 5.39 19.65 -17.76
CA ILE A 147 4.72 20.27 -16.60
C ILE A 147 4.66 19.31 -15.42
N MET A 148 4.39 18.02 -15.63
CA MET A 148 4.39 17.03 -14.56
C MET A 148 5.77 16.92 -13.90
N ALA A 149 6.85 16.86 -14.69
CA ALA A 149 8.22 16.85 -14.17
C ALA A 149 8.55 18.11 -13.37
N LYS A 150 8.12 19.30 -13.88
CA LYS A 150 8.29 20.57 -13.18
C LYS A 150 7.58 20.58 -11.83
N LEU A 151 6.28 20.22 -11.79
CA LEU A 151 5.50 20.18 -10.57
C LEU A 151 6.08 19.22 -9.53
N THR A 152 6.54 18.04 -9.96
CA THR A 152 7.25 17.07 -9.12
C THR A 152 8.50 17.67 -8.50
N LYS A 153 9.38 18.28 -9.35
CA LYS A 153 10.63 18.89 -8.91
C LYS A 153 10.40 20.05 -7.95
N ASP A 154 9.46 20.94 -8.28
CA ASP A 154 9.13 22.11 -7.44
C ASP A 154 8.56 21.66 -6.08
N SER A 155 7.74 20.63 -6.07
CA SER A 155 7.20 20.04 -4.84
C SER A 155 8.31 19.45 -3.95
N GLN A 156 9.22 18.67 -4.53
CA GLN A 156 10.36 18.11 -3.81
C GLN A 156 11.27 19.20 -3.22
N ALA A 157 11.59 20.22 -4.03
CA ALA A 157 12.42 21.32 -3.58
C ALA A 157 11.79 22.12 -2.43
N LYS A 158 10.47 22.31 -2.48
CA LYS A 158 9.73 23.06 -1.47
C LYS A 158 9.53 22.31 -0.15
N THR A 159 9.34 20.99 -0.21
CA THR A 159 8.87 20.19 0.94
C THR A 159 9.90 19.20 1.45
N GLY A 160 10.93 18.86 0.67
CA GLY A 160 11.84 17.75 0.95
C GLY A 160 11.19 16.36 0.83
N LEU A 161 9.90 16.29 0.51
CA LEU A 161 9.18 15.02 0.37
C LEU A 161 9.31 14.46 -1.03
N ARG A 162 9.42 13.15 -1.15
CA ARG A 162 9.25 12.47 -2.44
C ARG A 162 7.88 12.84 -3.02
N SER A 163 7.86 13.26 -4.27
CA SER A 163 6.65 13.68 -4.95
C SER A 163 6.50 12.95 -6.28
N ASP A 164 5.33 12.38 -6.51
CA ASP A 164 4.99 11.64 -7.74
C ASP A 164 3.65 12.18 -8.28
N ILE A 165 3.53 12.39 -9.59
CA ILE A 165 2.23 12.70 -10.20
C ILE A 165 1.59 11.43 -10.71
N VAL A 166 0.40 11.14 -10.20
CA VAL A 166 -0.43 10.01 -10.57
C VAL A 166 -1.47 10.45 -11.59
N THR A 167 -1.49 9.77 -12.75
CA THR A 167 -2.50 9.96 -13.79
C THR A 167 -3.69 9.06 -13.49
N LEU A 168 -4.87 9.65 -13.37
CA LEU A 168 -6.10 8.98 -13.00
C LEU A 168 -7.12 9.07 -14.14
N TYR A 169 -8.03 8.09 -14.18
CA TYR A 169 -9.15 8.04 -15.14
C TYR A 169 -8.70 8.29 -16.59
N HIS A 170 -7.67 7.54 -17.03
CA HIS A 170 -7.09 7.64 -18.37
C HIS A 170 -6.63 9.06 -18.77
N GLY A 171 -6.21 9.88 -17.81
CA GLY A 171 -5.72 11.23 -18.04
C GLY A 171 -6.78 12.33 -17.85
N ALA A 172 -7.96 11.98 -17.32
CA ALA A 172 -8.96 12.98 -16.97
C ALA A 172 -8.58 13.76 -15.70
N ARG A 173 -7.76 13.17 -14.82
CA ARG A 173 -7.24 13.82 -13.61
C ARG A 173 -5.78 13.52 -13.36
N TYR A 174 -5.12 14.45 -12.65
CA TYR A 174 -3.72 14.38 -12.25
C TYR A 174 -3.60 14.81 -10.80
N HIS A 175 -3.09 13.89 -9.93
CA HIS A 175 -2.87 14.21 -8.54
C HIS A 175 -1.38 14.13 -8.20
N LEU A 176 -0.88 15.11 -7.47
CA LEU A 176 0.46 15.12 -6.89
C LEU A 176 0.41 14.46 -5.51
N TYR A 177 1.10 13.32 -5.38
CA TYR A 177 1.22 12.56 -4.15
C TYR A 177 2.56 12.87 -3.50
N ARG A 178 2.55 13.29 -2.24
CA ARG A 178 3.74 13.55 -1.43
C ARG A 178 3.96 12.44 -0.43
N TYR A 179 5.14 11.86 -0.44
CA TYR A 179 5.50 10.75 0.45
C TYR A 179 6.65 11.13 1.38
N LYS A 180 6.53 10.79 2.65
CA LYS A 180 7.68 10.67 3.53
C LYS A 180 8.35 9.33 3.25
N LYS A 181 9.65 9.39 2.91
CA LYS A 181 10.47 8.24 2.57
C LYS A 181 11.31 7.83 3.77
N TYR A 182 11.34 6.54 4.06
CA TYR A 182 12.17 5.93 5.10
C TYR A 182 13.12 4.91 4.47
N THR A 183 14.39 4.95 4.86
CA THR A 183 15.47 4.09 4.33
C THR A 183 16.24 3.33 5.42
N ASP A 184 16.04 3.63 6.69
CA ASP A 184 16.47 2.76 7.78
C ASP A 184 15.30 1.88 8.19
N VAL A 185 15.16 0.77 7.47
CA VAL A 185 14.12 -0.23 7.68
C VAL A 185 14.80 -1.51 8.12
N ARG A 186 14.32 -2.09 9.22
CA ARG A 186 14.93 -3.29 9.80
C ARG A 186 13.95 -4.43 9.89
N LEU A 187 14.42 -5.63 9.56
CA LEU A 187 13.67 -6.86 9.70
C LEU A 187 13.50 -7.19 11.19
N VAL A 188 12.26 -7.42 11.60
CA VAL A 188 11.88 -7.79 12.97
C VAL A 188 11.49 -9.26 13.04
N MET A 189 10.61 -9.71 12.13
CA MET A 189 10.16 -11.09 12.09
C MET A 189 9.72 -11.49 10.68
N ALA A 190 10.06 -12.71 10.32
CA ALA A 190 9.47 -13.43 9.19
C ALA A 190 9.38 -14.91 9.56
N PRO A 191 8.26 -15.61 9.30
CA PRO A 191 8.20 -17.05 9.46
C PRO A 191 9.08 -17.76 8.43
N GLU A 192 9.30 -19.05 8.62
CA GLU A 192 9.95 -19.91 7.63
C GLU A 192 9.13 -19.97 6.33
N GLN A 193 9.82 -20.17 5.18
CA GLN A 193 9.18 -20.24 3.88
C GLN A 193 8.12 -21.34 3.80
N GLY A 194 8.33 -22.47 4.46
CA GLY A 194 7.41 -23.61 4.42
C GLY A 194 6.00 -23.27 4.89
N ILE A 195 5.87 -22.46 5.95
CA ILE A 195 4.56 -21.99 6.42
C ILE A 195 4.11 -20.71 5.73
N ALA A 196 5.04 -19.84 5.33
CA ALA A 196 4.72 -18.59 4.65
C ALA A 196 4.07 -18.81 3.28
N PHE A 197 4.46 -19.89 2.59
CA PHE A 197 3.98 -20.25 1.26
C PHE A 197 3.27 -21.62 1.24
N PHE A 198 2.71 -22.03 2.37
CA PHE A 198 1.98 -23.29 2.48
C PHE A 198 0.78 -23.30 1.52
N GLY A 199 0.65 -24.37 0.73
CA GLY A 199 -0.41 -24.53 -0.27
C GLY A 199 -0.20 -23.73 -1.57
N GLY A 200 0.86 -22.96 -1.71
CA GLY A 200 1.20 -22.19 -2.90
C GLY A 200 0.29 -20.97 -3.14
N ASP A 201 0.27 -20.48 -4.39
CA ASP A 201 -0.46 -19.27 -4.76
C ASP A 201 -1.98 -19.41 -4.58
N ALA A 202 -2.56 -20.57 -4.82
CA ALA A 202 -3.99 -20.80 -4.64
C ALA A 202 -4.40 -20.52 -3.18
N ASP A 203 -3.70 -21.11 -2.21
CA ASP A 203 -3.99 -20.90 -0.79
C ASP A 203 -3.63 -19.49 -0.32
N ASN A 204 -2.68 -18.82 -0.96
CA ASN A 204 -2.27 -17.47 -0.56
C ASN A 204 -3.30 -16.39 -0.93
N PHE A 205 -4.11 -16.61 -1.96
CA PHE A 205 -5.07 -15.61 -2.46
C PHE A 205 -6.55 -16.03 -2.30
N GLU A 206 -6.81 -17.17 -1.65
CA GLU A 206 -8.16 -17.67 -1.40
C GLU A 206 -8.43 -17.88 0.09
N TYR A 207 -9.70 -18.06 0.46
CA TYR A 207 -10.12 -18.42 1.80
C TYR A 207 -10.87 -19.75 1.80
N PRO A 208 -10.70 -20.58 2.84
CA PRO A 208 -9.89 -20.38 4.06
C PRO A 208 -8.40 -20.45 3.77
N ARG A 209 -7.62 -19.58 4.45
CA ARG A 209 -6.17 -19.50 4.28
C ARG A 209 -5.45 -20.22 5.41
N TYR A 210 -4.46 -21.04 5.08
CA TYR A 210 -3.68 -21.85 6.04
C TYR A 210 -2.21 -21.45 6.12
N ASN A 211 -1.76 -20.52 5.28
CA ASN A 211 -0.38 -20.02 5.31
C ASN A 211 -0.23 -18.77 6.23
N LEU A 212 1.03 -18.49 6.59
CA LEU A 212 1.43 -17.29 7.31
C LEU A 212 2.25 -16.37 6.41
N ASP A 213 1.63 -15.84 5.35
CA ASP A 213 2.25 -14.85 4.46
C ASP A 213 2.34 -13.48 5.15
N VAL A 214 3.19 -13.39 6.18
CA VAL A 214 3.36 -12.21 7.03
C VAL A 214 4.83 -11.91 7.27
N CYS A 215 5.21 -10.62 7.30
CA CYS A 215 6.53 -10.15 7.65
C CYS A 215 6.43 -8.84 8.44
N PHE A 216 7.28 -8.67 9.43
CA PHE A 216 7.36 -7.44 10.22
C PHE A 216 8.70 -6.75 10.03
N PHE A 217 8.62 -5.46 9.82
CA PHE A 217 9.75 -4.54 9.78
C PHE A 217 9.58 -3.45 10.84
N ARG A 218 10.66 -2.75 11.17
CA ARG A 218 10.60 -1.52 11.95
C ARG A 218 11.31 -0.40 11.23
N VAL A 219 10.70 0.78 11.28
CA VAL A 219 11.26 2.00 10.70
C VAL A 219 12.02 2.78 11.76
N TYR A 220 13.20 3.25 11.37
CA TYR A 220 14.09 4.04 12.19
C TYR A 220 14.37 5.40 11.54
N GLU A 221 14.51 6.43 12.38
CA GLU A 221 15.06 7.74 12.02
C GLU A 221 16.13 8.12 13.03
N ILE A 222 17.30 8.55 12.55
CA ILE A 222 18.44 8.96 13.39
C ILE A 222 18.78 7.88 14.46
N GLY A 223 18.75 6.60 14.03
CA GLY A 223 19.09 5.45 14.87
C GLY A 223 18.05 5.07 15.94
N LYS A 224 16.86 5.66 15.93
CA LYS A 224 15.77 5.35 16.85
C LYS A 224 14.50 4.94 16.08
N PRO A 225 13.67 4.03 16.62
CA PRO A 225 12.33 3.78 16.10
C PRO A 225 11.51 5.08 16.03
N ILE A 226 10.77 5.23 14.95
CA ILE A 226 9.88 6.39 14.80
C ILE A 226 8.68 6.29 15.71
#